data_4b1f456e15cbf649978169383ab1a9fe
#
_entry.id   4b1f456e15cbf649978169383ab1a9fe
#
_cell.length_a   1.000
_cell.length_b   1.000
_cell.length_c   1.000
_cell.angle_alpha   90.00
_cell.angle_beta   90.00
_cell.angle_gamma   90.00
#
_symmetry.space_group_name_H-M   'P 1'
#
loop_
_entity.id
_entity.type
_entity.pdbx_description
1 polymer ?
#
loop_
_entity_poly.entity_id
_entity_poly.type
_entity_poly.pdbx_seq_one_letter_code
_entity_poly.pdbx_strand_id
1 'polypeptide(L)'
;VGSEMCIRDSTISLDVINTSLYRSAKYIIQITDTTNSLYHFCELIVLHDGYSAFVTEYATVYSNYSLMSFDANISGSSLFVTGTPTNPNNTVKIYRVAVGV
;
A
#
# COMPACT_ATOMS: atom_id res chain seq x y z
N VAL A 1 -12.76 5.14 -0.74
CA VAL A 1 -12.23 6.38 -0.21
C VAL A 1 -10.78 6.52 -0.62
N GLY A 2 -10.42 7.69 -1.14
CA GLY A 2 -9.06 8.00 -1.52
C GLY A 2 -8.37 8.83 -0.46
N SER A 3 -7.05 8.72 -0.41
CA SER A 3 -6.22 9.56 0.45
C SER A 3 -4.91 9.88 -0.24
N GLU A 4 -4.26 10.92 0.24
CA GLU A 4 -2.97 11.36 -0.26
C GLU A 4 -2.03 11.55 0.92
N MET A 5 -0.79 11.12 0.79
CA MET A 5 0.22 11.29 1.83
C MET A 5 1.59 11.55 1.24
N CYS A 6 2.43 12.25 2.00
CA CYS A 6 3.80 12.50 1.64
C CYS A 6 4.70 11.57 2.44
N ILE A 7 5.54 10.82 1.75
CA ILE A 7 6.41 9.82 2.36
C ILE A 7 7.86 10.17 2.03
N ARG A 8 8.71 10.17 3.04
CA ARG A 8 10.13 10.44 2.84
C ARG A 8 10.89 9.16 2.50
N ASP A 9 11.69 8.64 3.43
CA ASP A 9 12.65 7.57 3.12
C ASP A 9 12.53 6.37 4.05
N SER A 10 11.50 6.31 4.88
CA SER A 10 11.30 5.21 5.81
C SER A 10 10.03 4.45 5.50
N THR A 11 9.98 3.18 5.92
CA THR A 11 8.76 2.35 5.84
C THR A 11 7.65 3.01 6.62
N ILE A 12 6.46 3.06 6.03
CA ILE A 12 5.29 3.70 6.62
C ILE A 12 4.06 2.82 6.45
N SER A 13 3.15 2.93 7.41
CA SER A 13 1.83 2.32 7.28
C SER A 13 1.00 3.15 6.30
N LEU A 14 0.59 2.51 5.21
CA LEU A 14 -0.24 3.15 4.19
C LEU A 14 -1.71 3.09 4.56
N ASP A 15 -2.13 2.01 5.21
CA ASP A 15 -3.50 1.82 5.65
C ASP A 15 -3.57 0.79 6.76
N VAL A 16 -4.66 0.83 7.53
CA VAL A 16 -4.94 -0.11 8.62
C VAL A 16 -6.37 -0.61 8.44
N ILE A 17 -6.55 -1.93 8.51
CA ILE A 17 -7.85 -2.59 8.35
C ILE A 17 -8.19 -3.35 9.64
N ASN A 18 -9.44 -3.23 10.08
CA ASN A 18 -9.94 -4.03 11.20
C ASN A 18 -10.23 -5.45 10.73
N THR A 19 -9.51 -6.43 11.24
CA THR A 19 -9.63 -7.83 10.83
C THR A 19 -10.97 -8.46 11.25
N SER A 20 -11.68 -7.86 12.20
CA SER A 20 -13.01 -8.33 12.60
C SER A 20 -14.10 -7.93 11.61
N LEU A 21 -13.86 -6.88 10.81
CA LEU A 21 -14.85 -6.33 9.88
C LEU A 21 -14.56 -6.74 8.44
N TYR A 22 -13.30 -6.83 8.05
CA TYR A 22 -12.91 -7.04 6.65
C TYR A 22 -11.97 -8.21 6.52
N ARG A 23 -12.19 -9.02 5.48
CA ARG A 23 -11.35 -10.17 5.12
C ARG A 23 -10.25 -9.79 4.15
N SER A 24 -10.53 -8.88 3.24
CA SER A 24 -9.60 -8.51 2.19
C SER A 24 -9.84 -7.08 1.75
N ALA A 25 -8.85 -6.53 1.06
CA ALA A 25 -8.97 -5.21 0.45
C ALA A 25 -8.16 -5.15 -0.82
N LYS A 26 -8.64 -4.33 -1.75
CA LYS A 26 -7.92 -3.98 -2.97
C LYS A 26 -7.54 -2.51 -2.88
N TYR A 27 -6.32 -2.21 -3.28
CA TYR A 27 -5.81 -0.84 -3.33
C TYR A 27 -5.40 -0.47 -4.74
N ILE A 28 -5.72 0.76 -5.12
CA ILE A 28 -5.18 1.41 -6.32
C ILE A 28 -4.21 2.46 -5.82
N ILE A 29 -2.93 2.36 -6.22
CA ILE A 29 -1.87 3.18 -5.64
C ILE A 29 -1.09 3.87 -6.76
N GLN A 30 -0.88 5.18 -6.59
CA GLN A 30 -0.03 5.98 -7.47
C GLN A 30 1.03 6.67 -6.62
N ILE A 31 2.29 6.50 -7.00
CA ILE A 31 3.42 7.08 -6.30
C ILE A 31 4.14 8.02 -7.25
N THR A 32 4.45 9.22 -6.76
CA THR A 32 5.22 10.21 -7.50
C THR A 32 6.48 10.55 -6.70
N ASP A 33 7.65 10.32 -7.29
CA ASP A 33 8.91 10.85 -6.76
C ASP A 33 9.01 12.30 -7.22
N THR A 34 8.78 13.23 -6.29
CA THR A 34 8.70 14.64 -6.63
C THR A 34 10.06 15.27 -6.92
N THR A 35 11.14 14.67 -6.46
CA THR A 35 12.49 15.18 -6.71
C THR A 35 12.96 14.84 -8.12
N ASN A 36 12.71 13.59 -8.56
CA ASN A 36 13.24 13.07 -9.82
C ASN A 36 12.19 12.98 -10.92
N SER A 37 10.94 13.39 -10.64
CA SER A 37 9.81 13.31 -11.58
C SER A 37 9.61 11.89 -12.12
N LEU A 38 9.58 10.92 -11.20
CA LEU A 38 9.36 9.51 -11.53
C LEU A 38 7.99 9.09 -11.03
N TYR A 39 7.39 8.11 -11.71
CA TYR A 39 6.01 7.70 -11.45
C TYR A 39 5.90 6.20 -11.38
N HIS A 40 5.02 5.72 -10.48
CA HIS A 40 4.74 4.30 -10.28
C HIS A 40 3.25 4.15 -10.00
N PHE A 41 2.60 3.25 -10.73
CA PHE A 41 1.19 2.91 -10.51
C PHE A 41 1.09 1.41 -10.32
N CYS A 42 0.29 0.98 -9.35
CA CYS A 42 0.05 -0.45 -9.14
C CYS A 42 -1.28 -0.68 -8.45
N GLU A 43 -1.68 -1.94 -8.39
CA GLU A 43 -2.77 -2.41 -7.56
C GLU A 43 -2.22 -3.43 -6.57
N LEU A 44 -2.76 -3.40 -5.35
CA LEU A 44 -2.47 -4.39 -4.32
C LEU A 44 -3.73 -5.13 -3.96
N ILE A 45 -3.59 -6.42 -3.67
CA ILE A 45 -4.62 -7.16 -2.97
C ILE A 45 -4.02 -7.65 -1.66
N VAL A 46 -4.73 -7.41 -0.55
CA VAL A 46 -4.36 -7.93 0.76
C VAL A 46 -5.49 -8.82 1.27
N LEU A 47 -5.10 -9.88 1.96
CA LEU A 47 -6.02 -10.88 2.49
C LEU A 47 -5.45 -11.37 3.82
N HIS A 48 -6.31 -11.71 4.77
CA HIS A 48 -5.85 -12.36 5.99
C HIS A 48 -6.72 -13.58 6.30
N ASP A 49 -6.18 -14.48 7.12
CA ASP A 49 -6.89 -15.65 7.61
C ASP A 49 -7.19 -15.57 9.12
N GLY A 50 -7.00 -14.39 9.71
CA GLY A 50 -7.12 -14.14 11.14
C GLY A 50 -5.79 -14.20 11.88
N TYR A 51 -4.76 -14.79 11.29
CA TYR A 51 -3.45 -14.98 11.90
C TYR A 51 -2.32 -14.43 11.05
N SER A 52 -2.40 -14.60 9.73
CA SER A 52 -1.39 -14.18 8.78
C SER A 52 -1.99 -13.28 7.72
N ALA A 53 -1.18 -12.36 7.22
CA ALA A 53 -1.54 -11.47 6.13
C ALA A 53 -0.83 -11.89 4.85
N PHE A 54 -1.52 -11.73 3.73
CA PHE A 54 -1.01 -12.04 2.41
C PHE A 54 -1.20 -10.82 1.53
N VAL A 55 -0.20 -10.50 0.72
CA VAL A 55 -0.25 -9.33 -0.16
C VAL A 55 0.37 -9.66 -1.51
N THR A 56 -0.23 -9.12 -2.55
CA THR A 56 0.37 -9.17 -3.88
C THR A 56 0.24 -7.82 -4.56
N GLU A 57 1.30 -7.41 -5.25
CA GLU A 57 1.30 -6.25 -6.11
C GLU A 57 1.15 -6.74 -7.55
N TYR A 58 0.26 -6.11 -8.30
CA TYR A 58 0.02 -6.49 -9.69
C TYR A 58 -0.37 -5.25 -10.50
N ALA A 59 -0.52 -5.42 -11.81
CA ALA A 59 -0.81 -4.32 -12.73
C ALA A 59 0.17 -3.16 -12.54
N THR A 60 1.44 -3.49 -12.31
CA THR A 60 2.48 -2.52 -11.97
C THR A 60 3.04 -1.87 -13.22
N VAL A 61 3.02 -0.53 -13.25
CA VAL A 61 3.63 0.27 -14.31
C VAL A 61 4.46 1.36 -13.66
N TYR A 62 5.68 1.53 -14.10
CA TYR A 62 6.51 2.64 -13.63
C TYR A 62 7.31 3.24 -14.78
N SER A 63 7.64 4.52 -14.62
CA SER A 63 8.31 5.27 -15.68
C SER A 63 9.77 4.85 -15.87
N ASN A 64 10.41 4.38 -14.82
CA ASN A 64 11.84 4.08 -14.86
C ASN A 64 12.19 2.82 -14.04
N TYR A 65 11.84 2.81 -12.75
CA TYR A 65 12.04 1.67 -11.85
C TYR A 65 11.01 1.72 -10.73
N SER A 66 10.89 0.63 -9.98
CA SER A 66 9.95 0.54 -8.88
C SER A 66 10.26 1.58 -7.80
N LEU A 67 9.26 2.36 -7.42
CA LEU A 67 9.42 3.43 -6.42
C LEU A 67 9.08 2.97 -5.01
N MET A 68 8.44 1.82 -4.83
CA MET A 68 8.01 1.36 -3.52
C MET A 68 7.85 -0.15 -3.51
N SER A 69 8.19 -0.76 -2.40
CA SER A 69 7.85 -2.15 -2.12
C SER A 69 6.78 -2.19 -1.02
N PHE A 70 5.96 -3.23 -1.03
CA PHE A 70 4.79 -3.32 -0.15
C PHE A 70 4.84 -4.58 0.68
N ASP A 71 4.24 -4.52 1.88
CA ASP A 71 4.09 -5.65 2.75
C ASP A 71 2.80 -5.50 3.56
N ALA A 72 2.39 -6.57 4.23
CA ALA A 72 1.24 -6.54 5.11
C ALA A 72 1.50 -7.43 6.31
N ASN A 73 1.05 -6.99 7.49
CA ASN A 73 1.17 -7.78 8.70
C ASN A 73 -0.01 -7.54 9.62
N ILE A 74 -0.23 -8.47 10.54
CA ILE A 74 -1.29 -8.41 11.54
C ILE A 74 -0.66 -8.15 12.91
N SER A 75 -1.26 -7.21 13.63
CA SER A 75 -0.96 -6.97 15.04
C SER A 75 -2.29 -6.78 15.76
N GLY A 76 -2.60 -7.68 16.70
CA GLY A 76 -3.89 -7.67 17.37
C GLY A 76 -5.05 -7.89 16.39
N SER A 77 -6.00 -6.96 16.39
CA SER A 77 -7.15 -7.00 15.48
C SER A 77 -6.97 -6.08 14.27
N SER A 78 -5.73 -5.68 13.97
CA SER A 78 -5.43 -4.76 12.88
C SER A 78 -4.52 -5.41 11.86
N LEU A 79 -4.82 -5.19 10.58
CA LEU A 79 -3.95 -5.54 9.47
C LEU A 79 -3.33 -4.25 8.95
N PHE A 80 -2.00 -4.17 8.99
CA PHE A 80 -1.25 -3.02 8.52
C PHE A 80 -0.72 -3.29 7.12
N VAL A 81 -1.02 -2.37 6.19
CA VAL A 81 -0.45 -2.37 4.85
C VAL A 81 0.67 -1.34 4.85
N THR A 82 1.88 -1.79 4.56
CA THR A 82 3.07 -0.92 4.65
C THR A 82 3.71 -0.74 3.29
N GLY A 83 4.39 0.39 3.13
CA GLY A 83 5.18 0.68 1.95
C GLY A 83 6.55 1.18 2.34
N THR A 84 7.58 0.71 1.60
CA THR A 84 8.96 1.14 1.78
C THR A 84 9.40 1.83 0.50
N PRO A 85 9.66 3.15 0.55
CA PRO A 85 10.03 3.89 -0.66
C PRO A 85 11.46 3.58 -1.09
N THR A 86 11.70 3.63 -2.40
CA THR A 86 13.04 3.49 -2.99
C THR A 86 13.83 4.80 -2.86
N ASN A 87 13.14 5.93 -3.06
CA ASN A 87 13.74 7.26 -3.02
C ASN A 87 13.06 8.12 -1.96
N PRO A 88 13.70 9.19 -1.46
CA PRO A 88 13.02 10.14 -0.58
C PRO A 88 12.04 11.04 -1.35
N ASN A 89 11.14 11.71 -0.63
CA ASN A 89 10.22 12.74 -1.13
C ASN A 89 9.20 12.23 -2.15
N ASN A 90 8.35 11.31 -1.70
CA ASN A 90 7.27 10.74 -2.51
C ASN A 90 5.92 11.29 -2.09
N THR A 91 5.03 11.44 -3.07
CA THR A 91 3.60 11.63 -2.84
C THR A 91 2.89 10.34 -3.23
N VAL A 92 2.07 9.81 -2.33
CA VAL A 92 1.31 8.58 -2.56
C VAL A 92 -0.17 8.91 -2.53
N LYS A 93 -0.88 8.50 -3.58
CA LYS A 93 -2.34 8.58 -3.65
C LYS A 93 -2.86 7.15 -3.65
N ILE A 94 -3.87 6.88 -2.81
CA ILE A 94 -4.34 5.53 -2.58
C ILE A 94 -5.87 5.50 -2.49
N TYR A 95 -6.47 4.49 -3.14
CA TYR A 95 -7.88 4.15 -3.03
C TYR A 95 -8.03 2.74 -2.51
N ARG A 96 -9.02 2.53 -1.62
CA ARG A 96 -9.27 1.23 -1.03
C ARG A 96 -10.69 0.77 -1.32
N VAL A 97 -10.81 -0.52 -1.67
CA VAL A 97 -12.09 -1.26 -1.68
C VAL A 97 -11.92 -2.44 -0.75
N ALA A 98 -12.70 -2.48 0.34
CA ALA A 98 -12.59 -3.52 1.36
C ALA A 98 -13.79 -4.47 1.28
N VAL A 99 -13.53 -5.76 1.52
CA VAL A 99 -14.55 -6.81 1.47
C VAL A 99 -14.71 -7.39 2.87
N GLY A 100 -15.95 -7.49 3.35
CA GLY A 100 -16.27 -7.95 4.70
C GLY A 100 -15.95 -9.42 4.95
N VAL A 101 -15.81 -9.74 6.21
CA VAL A 101 -15.65 -11.13 6.67
C VAL A 101 -16.93 -11.95 6.51
#